data_2a17f751d6fa347cd24d3a8c99964d57
#
_entry.id   2a17f751d6fa347cd24d3a8c99964d57
#
_cell.length_a   1.000
_cell.length_b   1.000
_cell.length_c   1.000
_cell.angle_alpha   90.00
_cell.angle_beta   90.00
_cell.angle_gamma   90.00
#
_symmetry.space_group_name_H-M   'P 1'
#
loop_
_entity.id
_entity.type
_entity.pdbx_description
1 polymer ?
#
loop_
_entity_poly.entity_id
_entity_poly.type
_entity_poly.pdbx_seq_one_letter_code
_entity_poly.pdbx_strand_id
1 'polypeptide(L)'
;MIERLEQQTRLTSNQWKLICTANVADLLDFFDFFLIGYVTAALTKEWSLTYWQGGAILLASGLGAAPGAMVWGWLGDRIGRRTVFLWSSVMISLATGIMAFTPGSEALVPGWLFLVFFRFFVGLGNAGIFTIDFALVQEFVPASKRGWVSALITTLLPGGSLLAGIIAAWLLPFIGWRGLFVVGLSPLVLVLMIRYWVPESPRWLMRMGRHEEARRSLAWALKVDPKEIELPATLPASEEPTRWLDLFKYPKLVAAGLLTGLTQTGGSSLGLWGATLLVVVLNASPAHAAFLMIFVNLAGILGRFTITALIEPMGRRGSGTLFCVMAGILIVAAGYLYDVYLGGWSLFYMLLVAQGFFSSAIYSVVGPYMTEIWPARLRSTGMGLSYGVGNLGGKVFGPLGLALIMGAGDIIKPAAPNLKMLATAFIYFASWYALGIIGFWVFGPETKGRTFDEINEALDGPTASPSVARVGAAAE
;
A
#
# COMPACT_ATOMS: atom_id res chain seq x y z
N MET A 1 -6.68 -31.14 -9.85
CA MET A 1 -5.90 -29.88 -9.99
C MET A 1 -5.37 -29.41 -8.65
N ILE A 2 -6.27 -29.28 -7.72
CA ILE A 2 -5.97 -28.64 -6.42
C ILE A 2 -5.14 -29.57 -5.53
N GLU A 3 -5.36 -30.88 -5.57
CA GLU A 3 -4.70 -31.83 -4.69
C GLU A 3 -3.17 -31.85 -4.80
N ARG A 4 -2.61 -31.90 -6.02
CA ARG A 4 -1.14 -31.87 -6.19
C ARG A 4 -0.53 -30.53 -5.78
N LEU A 5 -1.22 -29.42 -6.02
CA LEU A 5 -0.79 -28.09 -5.54
C LEU A 5 -0.88 -28.03 -4.02
N GLU A 6 -1.97 -28.51 -3.44
CA GLU A 6 -2.20 -28.44 -1.99
C GLU A 6 -1.33 -29.42 -1.18
N GLN A 7 -0.96 -30.56 -1.76
CA GLN A 7 -0.02 -31.55 -1.17
C GLN A 7 1.44 -31.09 -1.21
N GLN A 8 1.73 -29.95 -1.88
CA GLN A 8 3.09 -29.48 -2.07
C GLN A 8 3.69 -28.95 -0.76
N THR A 9 4.81 -29.54 -0.32
CA THR A 9 5.53 -29.13 0.89
C THR A 9 6.57 -28.05 0.65
N ARG A 10 7.15 -28.01 -0.58
CA ARG A 10 8.18 -27.04 -0.97
C ARG A 10 7.78 -26.33 -2.26
N LEU A 11 8.01 -25.02 -2.30
CA LEU A 11 7.77 -24.21 -3.50
C LEU A 11 8.83 -24.51 -4.56
N THR A 12 8.40 -24.58 -5.81
CA THR A 12 9.29 -24.75 -6.97
C THR A 12 10.02 -23.46 -7.30
N SER A 13 11.08 -23.53 -8.08
CA SER A 13 11.77 -22.32 -8.55
C SER A 13 10.90 -21.44 -9.47
N ASN A 14 9.90 -22.01 -10.13
CA ASN A 14 8.98 -21.25 -10.97
C ASN A 14 7.95 -20.48 -10.12
N GLN A 15 7.47 -21.08 -9.03
CA GLN A 15 6.65 -20.35 -8.05
C GLN A 15 7.46 -19.21 -7.40
N TRP A 16 8.75 -19.44 -7.09
CA TRP A 16 9.62 -18.38 -6.59
C TRP A 16 9.83 -17.26 -7.60
N LYS A 17 9.95 -17.53 -8.90
CA LYS A 17 10.00 -16.49 -9.94
C LYS A 17 8.75 -15.60 -9.91
N LEU A 18 7.57 -16.21 -9.74
CA LEU A 18 6.30 -15.48 -9.64
C LEU A 18 6.26 -14.61 -8.38
N ILE A 19 6.64 -15.19 -7.22
CA ILE A 19 6.70 -14.47 -5.94
C ILE A 19 7.70 -13.32 -6.02
N CYS A 20 8.89 -13.53 -6.58
CA CYS A 20 9.88 -12.47 -6.78
C CYS A 20 9.36 -11.37 -7.70
N THR A 21 8.62 -11.72 -8.76
CA THR A 21 8.04 -10.72 -9.67
C THR A 21 7.02 -9.85 -8.94
N ALA A 22 6.14 -10.42 -8.11
CA ALA A 22 5.21 -9.65 -7.29
C ALA A 22 5.93 -8.77 -6.26
N ASN A 23 6.94 -9.31 -5.58
CA ASN A 23 7.75 -8.51 -4.64
C ASN A 23 8.44 -7.32 -5.30
N VAL A 24 9.02 -7.53 -6.50
CA VAL A 24 9.65 -6.44 -7.26
C VAL A 24 8.61 -5.44 -7.72
N ALA A 25 7.41 -5.89 -8.11
CA ALA A 25 6.32 -5.02 -8.50
C ALA A 25 5.91 -4.08 -7.37
N ASP A 26 5.67 -4.62 -6.19
CA ASP A 26 5.30 -3.85 -5.00
C ASP A 26 6.42 -2.91 -4.53
N LEU A 27 7.66 -3.37 -4.59
CA LEU A 27 8.82 -2.54 -4.25
C LEU A 27 8.94 -1.35 -5.20
N LEU A 28 8.78 -1.57 -6.51
CA LEU A 28 8.86 -0.51 -7.52
C LEU A 28 7.62 0.41 -7.49
N ASP A 29 6.44 -0.10 -7.12
CA ASP A 29 5.25 0.72 -6.89
C ASP A 29 5.48 1.71 -5.73
N PHE A 30 5.96 1.23 -4.59
CA PHE A 30 6.29 2.08 -3.45
C PHE A 30 7.46 3.00 -3.73
N PHE A 31 8.45 2.56 -4.49
CA PHE A 31 9.53 3.40 -4.97
C PHE A 31 8.99 4.61 -5.76
N ASP A 32 8.17 4.38 -6.79
CA ASP A 32 7.58 5.45 -7.60
C ASP A 32 6.64 6.35 -6.78
N PHE A 33 5.84 5.74 -5.89
CA PHE A 33 4.93 6.48 -5.03
C PHE A 33 5.64 7.47 -4.12
N PHE A 34 6.81 7.12 -3.55
CA PHE A 34 7.57 8.02 -2.69
C PHE A 34 8.55 8.90 -3.45
N LEU A 35 8.99 8.51 -4.65
CA LEU A 35 9.90 9.29 -5.49
C LEU A 35 9.38 10.70 -5.77
N ILE A 36 8.07 10.84 -5.99
CA ILE A 36 7.44 12.14 -6.26
C ILE A 36 7.57 13.10 -5.07
N GLY A 37 7.60 12.60 -3.83
CA GLY A 37 7.84 13.44 -2.66
C GLY A 37 9.20 14.13 -2.70
N TYR A 38 10.24 13.42 -3.13
CA TYR A 38 11.59 13.98 -3.30
C TYR A 38 11.67 14.94 -4.49
N VAL A 39 10.98 14.63 -5.59
CA VAL A 39 10.86 15.54 -6.74
C VAL A 39 10.12 16.81 -6.34
N THR A 40 9.00 16.70 -5.62
CA THR A 40 8.23 17.86 -5.14
C THR A 40 9.08 18.74 -4.21
N ALA A 41 9.90 18.15 -3.35
CA ALA A 41 10.85 18.88 -2.51
C ALA A 41 11.89 19.66 -3.34
N ALA A 42 12.39 19.07 -4.42
CA ALA A 42 13.30 19.75 -5.35
C ALA A 42 12.62 20.91 -6.09
N LEU A 43 11.41 20.67 -6.59
CA LEU A 43 10.60 21.66 -7.31
C LEU A 43 10.13 22.80 -6.40
N THR A 44 9.85 22.53 -5.13
CA THR A 44 9.51 23.58 -4.15
C THR A 44 10.64 24.60 -4.04
N LYS A 45 11.89 24.14 -4.11
CA LYS A 45 13.06 25.05 -4.09
C LYS A 45 13.33 25.72 -5.44
N GLU A 46 13.19 24.98 -6.55
CA GLU A 46 13.52 25.45 -7.89
C GLU A 46 12.43 26.35 -8.49
N TRP A 47 11.14 25.96 -8.33
CA TRP A 47 9.99 26.66 -8.93
C TRP A 47 9.19 27.48 -7.92
N SER A 48 9.60 27.50 -6.65
CA SER A 48 8.84 28.15 -5.58
C SER A 48 7.38 27.69 -5.56
N LEU A 49 7.15 26.37 -5.66
CA LEU A 49 5.80 25.79 -5.67
C LEU A 49 5.01 26.21 -4.45
N THR A 50 3.75 26.57 -4.64
CA THR A 50 2.81 26.73 -3.52
C THR A 50 2.53 25.37 -2.88
N TYR A 51 2.12 25.35 -1.60
CA TYR A 51 1.69 24.11 -0.94
C TYR A 51 0.52 23.45 -1.67
N TRP A 52 -0.35 24.26 -2.28
CA TRP A 52 -1.46 23.78 -3.10
C TRP A 52 -0.98 23.04 -4.34
N GLN A 53 -0.04 23.61 -5.08
CA GLN A 53 0.54 22.97 -6.27
C GLN A 53 1.27 21.67 -5.91
N GLY A 54 2.09 21.71 -4.86
CA GLY A 54 2.76 20.52 -4.34
C GLY A 54 1.76 19.44 -3.89
N GLY A 55 0.72 19.84 -3.16
CA GLY A 55 -0.36 18.96 -2.74
C GLY A 55 -1.11 18.33 -3.92
N ALA A 56 -1.41 19.13 -4.96
CA ALA A 56 -2.06 18.65 -6.17
C ALA A 56 -1.21 17.57 -6.89
N ILE A 57 0.11 17.77 -6.98
CA ILE A 57 1.03 16.76 -7.56
C ILE A 57 0.99 15.47 -6.73
N LEU A 58 1.04 15.57 -5.40
CA LEU A 58 1.08 14.40 -4.51
C LEU A 58 -0.24 13.62 -4.51
N LEU A 59 -1.40 14.30 -4.49
CA LEU A 59 -2.71 13.65 -4.44
C LEU A 59 -3.17 13.06 -5.78
N ALA A 60 -2.60 13.50 -6.91
CA ALA A 60 -3.06 13.12 -8.24
C ALA A 60 -3.04 11.60 -8.48
N SER A 61 -2.01 10.90 -7.97
CA SER A 61 -1.95 9.43 -8.07
C SER A 61 -3.05 8.74 -7.24
N GLY A 62 -3.44 9.31 -6.11
CA GLY A 62 -4.57 8.81 -5.33
C GLY A 62 -5.90 8.93 -6.08
N LEU A 63 -6.12 10.05 -6.76
CA LEU A 63 -7.30 10.25 -7.61
C LEU A 63 -7.33 9.28 -8.80
N GLY A 64 -6.18 8.93 -9.37
CA GLY A 64 -6.08 7.94 -10.45
C GLY A 64 -6.30 6.51 -9.96
N ALA A 65 -5.89 6.19 -8.73
CA ALA A 65 -5.98 4.84 -8.20
C ALA A 65 -7.43 4.36 -8.00
N ALA A 66 -8.36 5.25 -7.64
CA ALA A 66 -9.76 4.89 -7.42
C ALA A 66 -10.45 4.33 -8.69
N PRO A 67 -10.49 5.06 -9.83
CA PRO A 67 -11.00 4.50 -11.07
C PRO A 67 -10.13 3.36 -11.62
N GLY A 68 -8.81 3.41 -11.37
CA GLY A 68 -7.87 2.38 -11.80
C GLY A 68 -8.22 1.01 -11.26
N ALA A 69 -8.51 0.88 -9.98
CA ALA A 69 -8.87 -0.39 -9.35
C ALA A 69 -10.14 -1.00 -10.01
N MET A 70 -11.12 -0.18 -10.33
CA MET A 70 -12.36 -0.63 -10.99
C MET A 70 -12.09 -1.08 -12.44
N VAL A 71 -11.36 -0.25 -13.21
CA VAL A 71 -11.06 -0.51 -14.63
C VAL A 71 -10.20 -1.77 -14.77
N TRP A 72 -9.12 -1.89 -14.01
CA TRP A 72 -8.21 -3.02 -14.11
C TRP A 72 -8.79 -4.30 -13.54
N GLY A 73 -9.60 -4.22 -12.47
CA GLY A 73 -10.33 -5.38 -11.95
C GLY A 73 -11.28 -5.96 -13.01
N TRP A 74 -12.07 -5.10 -13.65
CA TRP A 74 -12.98 -5.48 -14.73
C TRP A 74 -12.26 -6.03 -15.98
N LEU A 75 -11.13 -5.38 -16.37
CA LEU A 75 -10.30 -5.85 -17.46
C LEU A 75 -9.65 -7.20 -17.13
N GLY A 76 -9.18 -7.41 -15.89
CA GLY A 76 -8.55 -8.65 -15.46
C GLY A 76 -9.44 -9.87 -15.63
N ASP A 77 -10.73 -9.69 -15.40
CA ASP A 77 -11.71 -10.77 -15.63
C ASP A 77 -11.98 -11.05 -17.13
N ARG A 78 -11.77 -10.06 -18.01
CA ARG A 78 -12.02 -10.17 -19.46
C ARG A 78 -10.81 -10.56 -20.28
N ILE A 79 -9.67 -9.89 -20.07
CA ILE A 79 -8.47 -10.05 -20.92
C ILE A 79 -7.36 -10.88 -20.26
N GLY A 80 -7.56 -11.28 -18.99
CA GLY A 80 -6.61 -12.08 -18.23
C GLY A 80 -5.78 -11.27 -17.27
N ARG A 81 -5.37 -11.93 -16.19
CA ARG A 81 -4.65 -11.27 -15.08
C ARG A 81 -3.23 -10.90 -15.45
N ARG A 82 -2.51 -11.78 -16.13
CA ARG A 82 -1.15 -11.50 -16.64
C ARG A 82 -1.16 -10.32 -17.60
N THR A 83 -2.15 -10.25 -18.48
CA THR A 83 -2.28 -9.18 -19.47
C THR A 83 -2.48 -7.84 -18.78
N VAL A 84 -3.34 -7.76 -17.77
CA VAL A 84 -3.53 -6.54 -16.96
C VAL A 84 -2.27 -6.17 -16.21
N PHE A 85 -1.60 -7.13 -15.57
CA PHE A 85 -0.34 -6.90 -14.85
C PHE A 85 0.73 -6.27 -15.77
N LEU A 86 0.82 -6.75 -17.01
CA LEU A 86 1.74 -6.21 -18.00
C LEU A 86 1.37 -4.77 -18.41
N TRP A 87 0.11 -4.53 -18.80
CA TRP A 87 -0.30 -3.21 -19.28
C TRP A 87 -0.31 -2.15 -18.19
N SER A 88 -0.66 -2.49 -16.97
CA SER A 88 -0.56 -1.57 -15.83
C SER A 88 0.89 -1.17 -15.55
N SER A 89 1.84 -2.13 -15.61
CA SER A 89 3.28 -1.85 -15.47
C SER A 89 3.82 -0.97 -16.60
N VAL A 90 3.40 -1.21 -17.84
CA VAL A 90 3.75 -0.35 -19.00
C VAL A 90 3.23 1.06 -18.80
N MET A 91 1.97 1.19 -18.36
CA MET A 91 1.36 2.52 -18.16
C MET A 91 2.08 3.33 -17.09
N ILE A 92 2.42 2.73 -15.94
CA ILE A 92 3.20 3.39 -14.89
C ILE A 92 4.53 3.87 -15.45
N SER A 93 5.27 2.97 -16.08
CA SER A 93 6.60 3.28 -16.62
C SER A 93 6.56 4.41 -17.63
N LEU A 94 5.62 4.35 -18.59
CA LEU A 94 5.50 5.40 -19.61
C LEU A 94 5.07 6.73 -18.99
N ALA A 95 4.07 6.73 -18.11
CA ALA A 95 3.60 7.95 -17.46
C ALA A 95 4.72 8.59 -16.63
N THR A 96 5.49 7.81 -15.87
CA THR A 96 6.63 8.30 -15.08
C THR A 96 7.76 8.77 -15.99
N GLY A 97 8.08 8.05 -17.06
CA GLY A 97 9.11 8.45 -18.02
C GLY A 97 8.78 9.75 -18.75
N ILE A 98 7.52 9.96 -19.14
CA ILE A 98 7.07 11.20 -19.80
C ILE A 98 7.23 12.40 -18.86
N MET A 99 7.10 12.24 -17.55
CA MET A 99 7.32 13.32 -16.57
C MET A 99 8.77 13.84 -16.58
N ALA A 100 9.75 13.13 -17.13
CA ALA A 100 11.10 13.66 -17.33
C ALA A 100 11.13 14.84 -18.32
N PHE A 101 10.14 14.91 -19.23
CA PHE A 101 10.00 15.98 -20.22
C PHE A 101 9.09 17.11 -19.75
N THR A 102 8.80 17.20 -18.46
CA THR A 102 7.97 18.25 -17.88
C THR A 102 8.47 19.65 -18.31
N PRO A 103 7.59 20.50 -18.86
CA PRO A 103 7.94 21.85 -19.25
C PRO A 103 8.29 22.71 -18.03
N GLY A 104 8.86 23.88 -18.27
CA GLY A 104 9.18 24.84 -17.20
C GLY A 104 7.93 25.39 -16.49
N SER A 105 8.15 26.07 -15.37
CA SER A 105 7.06 26.69 -14.59
C SER A 105 6.26 27.74 -15.36
N GLU A 106 6.91 28.44 -16.30
CA GLU A 106 6.33 29.54 -17.09
C GLU A 106 5.89 29.14 -18.50
N ALA A 107 5.86 27.84 -18.80
CA ALA A 107 5.41 27.36 -20.10
C ALA A 107 3.89 27.55 -20.28
N LEU A 108 3.41 27.48 -21.53
CA LEU A 108 1.98 27.59 -21.88
C LEU A 108 1.11 26.62 -21.04
N VAL A 109 1.63 25.41 -20.80
CA VAL A 109 1.09 24.49 -19.80
C VAL A 109 2.08 24.50 -18.64
N PRO A 110 1.71 25.03 -17.47
CA PRO A 110 2.59 25.03 -16.30
C PRO A 110 3.07 23.62 -15.96
N GLY A 111 4.35 23.45 -15.67
CA GLY A 111 4.96 22.15 -15.41
C GLY A 111 4.28 21.35 -14.29
N TRP A 112 3.77 22.05 -13.25
CA TRP A 112 3.05 21.36 -12.16
C TRP A 112 1.73 20.71 -12.61
N LEU A 113 1.00 21.33 -13.55
CA LEU A 113 -0.22 20.72 -14.14
C LEU A 113 0.12 19.48 -14.99
N PHE A 114 1.23 19.57 -15.75
CA PHE A 114 1.73 18.42 -16.51
C PHE A 114 2.06 17.25 -15.57
N LEU A 115 2.72 17.52 -14.45
CA LEU A 115 2.98 16.49 -13.44
C LEU A 115 1.70 15.92 -12.84
N VAL A 116 0.72 16.75 -12.46
CA VAL A 116 -0.60 16.32 -11.96
C VAL A 116 -1.27 15.38 -12.95
N PHE A 117 -1.28 15.75 -14.23
CA PHE A 117 -1.91 14.94 -15.27
C PHE A 117 -1.28 13.56 -15.41
N PHE A 118 0.04 13.47 -15.53
CA PHE A 118 0.69 12.17 -15.67
C PHE A 118 0.74 11.36 -14.36
N ARG A 119 0.78 12.01 -13.21
CA ARG A 119 0.64 11.34 -11.90
C ARG A 119 -0.73 10.67 -11.72
N PHE A 120 -1.79 11.23 -12.31
CA PHE A 120 -3.08 10.55 -12.34
C PHE A 120 -2.98 9.20 -13.06
N PHE A 121 -2.30 9.13 -14.22
CA PHE A 121 -2.11 7.87 -14.95
C PHE A 121 -1.18 6.89 -14.22
N VAL A 122 -0.17 7.39 -13.52
CA VAL A 122 0.66 6.56 -12.64
C VAL A 122 -0.22 5.90 -11.59
N GLY A 123 -1.06 6.66 -10.90
CA GLY A 123 -1.98 6.13 -9.89
C GLY A 123 -2.98 5.12 -10.47
N LEU A 124 -3.50 5.41 -11.66
CA LEU A 124 -4.40 4.51 -12.39
C LEU A 124 -3.70 3.18 -12.70
N GLY A 125 -2.43 3.21 -13.13
CA GLY A 125 -1.63 2.01 -13.38
C GLY A 125 -1.31 1.23 -12.10
N ASN A 126 -0.88 1.91 -11.04
CA ASN A 126 -0.54 1.30 -9.76
C ASN A 126 -1.68 0.46 -9.19
N ALA A 127 -2.92 0.95 -9.33
CA ALA A 127 -4.10 0.20 -8.91
C ALA A 127 -4.25 -1.14 -9.65
N GLY A 128 -3.78 -1.23 -10.89
CA GLY A 128 -3.79 -2.48 -11.67
C GLY A 128 -2.81 -3.51 -11.11
N ILE A 129 -1.59 -3.11 -10.77
CA ILE A 129 -0.62 -4.00 -10.14
C ILE A 129 -1.21 -4.57 -8.85
N PHE A 130 -1.62 -3.71 -7.94
CA PHE A 130 -2.10 -4.09 -6.60
C PHE A 130 -3.37 -4.96 -6.62
N THR A 131 -4.20 -4.84 -7.66
CA THR A 131 -5.42 -5.65 -7.80
C THR A 131 -5.10 -7.07 -8.27
N ILE A 132 -4.03 -7.24 -9.05
CA ILE A 132 -3.78 -8.48 -9.78
C ILE A 132 -2.69 -9.34 -9.13
N ASP A 133 -1.61 -8.76 -8.63
CA ASP A 133 -0.41 -9.46 -8.20
C ASP A 133 -0.69 -10.48 -7.08
N PHE A 134 -1.34 -10.05 -5.99
CA PHE A 134 -1.74 -10.94 -4.90
C PHE A 134 -2.64 -12.07 -5.37
N ALA A 135 -3.69 -11.72 -6.12
CA ALA A 135 -4.65 -12.70 -6.61
C ALA A 135 -3.97 -13.74 -7.52
N LEU A 136 -3.08 -13.28 -8.40
CA LEU A 136 -2.36 -14.14 -9.31
C LEU A 136 -1.39 -15.07 -8.58
N VAL A 137 -0.58 -14.56 -7.64
CA VAL A 137 0.36 -15.37 -6.87
C VAL A 137 -0.35 -16.45 -6.06
N GLN A 138 -1.47 -16.11 -5.41
CA GLN A 138 -2.23 -17.05 -4.59
C GLN A 138 -2.81 -18.22 -5.37
N GLU A 139 -3.03 -18.09 -6.67
CA GLU A 139 -3.50 -19.18 -7.51
C GLU A 139 -2.44 -20.25 -7.79
N PHE A 140 -1.17 -19.91 -7.65
CA PHE A 140 -0.04 -20.80 -7.89
C PHE A 140 0.62 -21.31 -6.62
N VAL A 141 0.12 -20.95 -5.44
CA VAL A 141 0.70 -21.30 -4.14
C VAL A 141 -0.29 -22.17 -3.35
N PRO A 142 0.19 -23.27 -2.69
CA PRO A 142 -0.68 -24.11 -1.85
C PRO A 142 -1.27 -23.32 -0.69
N ALA A 143 -2.48 -23.64 -0.27
CA ALA A 143 -3.21 -22.94 0.78
C ALA A 143 -2.40 -22.81 2.08
N SER A 144 -1.65 -23.84 2.44
CA SER A 144 -0.78 -23.88 3.62
C SER A 144 0.31 -22.80 3.63
N LYS A 145 0.69 -22.26 2.45
CA LYS A 145 1.76 -21.25 2.30
C LYS A 145 1.28 -19.89 1.85
N ARG A 146 -0.01 -19.74 1.49
CA ARG A 146 -0.58 -18.48 1.01
C ARG A 146 -0.37 -17.33 2.01
N GLY A 147 -0.62 -17.57 3.29
CA GLY A 147 -0.44 -16.57 4.34
C GLY A 147 1.01 -16.10 4.45
N TRP A 148 1.96 -17.04 4.46
CA TRP A 148 3.39 -16.73 4.51
C TRP A 148 3.87 -15.97 3.26
N VAL A 149 3.46 -16.38 2.06
CA VAL A 149 3.82 -15.70 0.80
C VAL A 149 3.25 -14.29 0.77
N SER A 150 1.98 -14.10 1.18
CA SER A 150 1.38 -12.77 1.27
C SER A 150 2.12 -11.85 2.25
N ALA A 151 2.50 -12.40 3.41
CA ALA A 151 3.32 -11.66 4.38
C ALA A 151 4.69 -11.28 3.80
N LEU A 152 5.34 -12.18 3.05
CA LEU A 152 6.62 -11.91 2.40
C LEU A 152 6.50 -10.75 1.38
N ILE A 153 5.46 -10.75 0.55
CA ILE A 153 5.20 -9.70 -0.44
C ILE A 153 5.04 -8.35 0.27
N THR A 154 4.20 -8.27 1.29
CA THR A 154 3.95 -7.01 2.00
C THR A 154 5.12 -6.52 2.84
N THR A 155 6.01 -7.41 3.28
CA THR A 155 7.17 -7.05 4.12
C THR A 155 8.20 -6.23 3.35
N LEU A 156 8.32 -6.42 2.04
CA LEU A 156 9.29 -5.70 1.21
C LEU A 156 8.80 -4.32 0.71
N LEU A 157 7.53 -4.02 0.86
CA LEU A 157 6.94 -2.72 0.48
C LEU A 157 7.74 -1.50 0.99
N PRO A 158 8.13 -1.41 2.29
CA PRO A 158 8.90 -0.27 2.78
C PRO A 158 10.30 -0.13 2.16
N GLY A 159 10.83 -1.23 1.59
CA GLY A 159 12.07 -1.19 0.83
C GLY A 159 12.02 -0.24 -0.35
N GLY A 160 10.83 -0.07 -0.98
CA GLY A 160 10.63 0.88 -2.07
C GLY A 160 10.80 2.34 -1.63
N SER A 161 10.22 2.73 -0.49
CA SER A 161 10.40 4.10 0.05
C SER A 161 11.84 4.38 0.47
N LEU A 162 12.51 3.39 1.06
CA LEU A 162 13.94 3.49 1.39
C LEU A 162 14.79 3.63 0.12
N LEU A 163 14.53 2.82 -0.90
CA LEU A 163 15.22 2.87 -2.19
C LEU A 163 15.03 4.25 -2.85
N ALA A 164 13.82 4.80 -2.83
CA ALA A 164 13.54 6.14 -3.34
C ALA A 164 14.35 7.22 -2.62
N GLY A 165 14.46 7.12 -1.29
CA GLY A 165 15.30 8.02 -0.48
C GLY A 165 16.78 7.93 -0.84
N ILE A 166 17.33 6.71 -0.96
CA ILE A 166 18.72 6.47 -1.33
C ILE A 166 19.00 7.03 -2.73
N ILE A 167 18.18 6.68 -3.71
CA ILE A 167 18.34 7.14 -5.10
C ILE A 167 18.23 8.66 -5.18
N ALA A 168 17.26 9.27 -4.51
CA ALA A 168 17.12 10.72 -4.50
C ALA A 168 18.32 11.40 -3.81
N ALA A 169 18.77 10.90 -2.67
CA ALA A 169 19.90 11.49 -1.96
C ALA A 169 21.19 11.50 -2.79
N TRP A 170 21.46 10.43 -3.52
CA TRP A 170 22.70 10.25 -4.25
C TRP A 170 22.66 10.79 -5.67
N LEU A 171 21.57 10.55 -6.40
CA LEU A 171 21.50 10.91 -7.83
C LEU A 171 20.97 12.31 -8.08
N LEU A 172 20.09 12.85 -7.22
CA LEU A 172 19.50 14.18 -7.42
C LEU A 172 20.54 15.29 -7.69
N PRO A 173 21.71 15.34 -7.02
CA PRO A 173 22.73 16.36 -7.30
C PRO A 173 23.36 16.27 -8.67
N PHE A 174 23.36 15.06 -9.29
CA PHE A 174 24.04 14.81 -10.56
C PHE A 174 23.10 14.85 -11.76
N ILE A 175 21.91 14.26 -11.62
CA ILE A 175 20.95 14.08 -12.74
C ILE A 175 19.73 14.99 -12.63
N GLY A 176 19.61 15.74 -11.52
CA GLY A 176 18.44 16.57 -11.23
C GLY A 176 17.15 15.78 -11.05
N TRP A 177 16.05 16.48 -10.79
CA TRP A 177 14.74 15.83 -10.57
C TRP A 177 14.17 15.18 -11.84
N ARG A 178 14.50 15.70 -13.05
CA ARG A 178 14.12 15.06 -14.32
C ARG A 178 14.78 13.70 -14.50
N GLY A 179 16.05 13.60 -14.12
CA GLY A 179 16.78 12.31 -14.12
C GLY A 179 16.18 11.28 -13.18
N LEU A 180 15.59 11.70 -12.05
CA LEU A 180 14.87 10.77 -11.15
C LEU A 180 13.67 10.12 -11.85
N PHE A 181 12.94 10.81 -12.72
CA PHE A 181 11.87 10.21 -13.52
C PHE A 181 12.39 9.22 -14.57
N VAL A 182 13.61 9.44 -15.09
CA VAL A 182 14.26 8.44 -15.97
C VAL A 182 14.57 7.17 -15.18
N VAL A 183 15.06 7.28 -13.94
CA VAL A 183 15.21 6.13 -13.04
C VAL A 183 13.84 5.52 -12.71
N GLY A 184 12.79 6.32 -12.63
CA GLY A 184 11.41 5.91 -12.50
C GLY A 184 10.85 5.08 -13.66
N LEU A 185 11.58 4.92 -14.77
CA LEU A 185 11.31 3.93 -15.81
C LEU A 185 11.62 2.48 -15.38
N SER A 186 12.23 2.29 -14.21
CA SER A 186 12.61 0.97 -13.71
C SER A 186 11.49 -0.09 -13.71
N PRO A 187 10.19 0.22 -13.58
CA PRO A 187 9.13 -0.78 -13.76
C PRO A 187 9.06 -1.41 -15.17
N LEU A 188 9.78 -0.88 -16.17
CA LEU A 188 9.96 -1.59 -17.45
C LEU A 188 10.68 -2.94 -17.28
N VAL A 189 11.56 -3.06 -16.28
CA VAL A 189 12.18 -4.35 -15.91
C VAL A 189 11.10 -5.35 -15.50
N LEU A 190 10.08 -4.88 -14.78
CA LEU A 190 8.93 -5.71 -14.38
C LEU A 190 8.15 -6.22 -15.60
N VAL A 191 8.00 -5.42 -16.65
CA VAL A 191 7.37 -5.86 -17.91
C VAL A 191 8.11 -7.07 -18.49
N LEU A 192 9.45 -7.06 -18.48
CA LEU A 192 10.26 -8.18 -18.92
C LEU A 192 10.07 -9.40 -18.00
N MET A 193 10.11 -9.20 -16.68
CA MET A 193 9.87 -10.28 -15.71
C MET A 193 8.48 -10.91 -15.91
N ILE A 194 7.44 -10.11 -16.06
CA ILE A 194 6.08 -10.60 -16.32
C ILE A 194 6.03 -11.37 -17.65
N ARG A 195 6.67 -10.83 -18.68
CA ARG A 195 6.68 -11.45 -20.02
C ARG A 195 7.27 -12.85 -20.02
N TYR A 196 8.36 -13.07 -19.27
CA TYR A 196 9.13 -14.31 -19.29
C TYR A 196 8.82 -15.26 -18.13
N TRP A 197 8.41 -14.73 -16.96
CA TRP A 197 8.29 -15.52 -15.73
C TRP A 197 6.87 -15.71 -15.24
N VAL A 198 5.91 -14.93 -15.72
CA VAL A 198 4.54 -14.99 -15.21
C VAL A 198 3.63 -15.65 -16.23
N PRO A 199 3.07 -16.83 -15.95
CA PRO A 199 2.02 -17.42 -16.80
C PRO A 199 0.68 -16.77 -16.53
N GLU A 200 -0.29 -17.03 -17.41
CA GLU A 200 -1.67 -16.56 -17.19
C GLU A 200 -2.36 -17.40 -16.10
N SER A 201 -3.31 -16.80 -15.41
CA SER A 201 -4.10 -17.42 -14.36
C SER A 201 -4.77 -18.71 -14.83
N PRO A 202 -4.52 -19.85 -14.18
CA PRO A 202 -5.16 -21.11 -14.58
C PRO A 202 -6.66 -21.07 -14.33
N ARG A 203 -7.14 -20.37 -13.29
CA ARG A 203 -8.58 -20.22 -13.03
C ARG A 203 -9.26 -19.38 -14.11
N TRP A 204 -8.63 -18.30 -14.55
CA TRP A 204 -9.14 -17.48 -15.64
C TRP A 204 -9.18 -18.26 -16.95
N LEU A 205 -8.10 -18.99 -17.29
CA LEU A 205 -8.04 -19.83 -18.49
C LEU A 205 -9.14 -20.89 -18.51
N MET A 206 -9.43 -21.52 -17.37
CA MET A 206 -10.53 -22.48 -17.25
C MET A 206 -11.89 -21.83 -17.48
N ARG A 207 -12.14 -20.62 -16.92
CA ARG A 207 -13.39 -19.87 -17.19
C ARG A 207 -13.59 -19.55 -18.66
N MET A 208 -12.48 -19.32 -19.39
CA MET A 208 -12.52 -19.03 -20.83
C MET A 208 -12.55 -20.29 -21.68
N GLY A 209 -12.66 -21.49 -21.09
CA GLY A 209 -12.63 -22.76 -21.81
C GLY A 209 -11.27 -23.16 -22.37
N ARG A 210 -10.18 -22.45 -22.01
CA ARG A 210 -8.82 -22.67 -22.50
C ARG A 210 -8.08 -23.70 -21.63
N HIS A 211 -8.64 -24.92 -21.55
CA HIS A 211 -8.18 -25.96 -20.61
C HIS A 211 -6.72 -26.38 -20.83
N GLU A 212 -6.27 -26.53 -22.10
CA GLU A 212 -4.91 -26.91 -22.40
C GLU A 212 -3.88 -25.86 -21.93
N GLU A 213 -4.21 -24.58 -22.02
CA GLU A 213 -3.35 -23.52 -21.54
C GLU A 213 -3.36 -23.46 -20.00
N ALA A 214 -4.50 -23.74 -19.36
CA ALA A 214 -4.57 -23.87 -17.92
C ALA A 214 -3.68 -25.00 -17.40
N ARG A 215 -3.67 -26.16 -18.09
CA ARG A 215 -2.76 -27.27 -17.78
C ARG A 215 -1.30 -26.85 -17.88
N ARG A 216 -0.92 -26.20 -19.00
CA ARG A 216 0.46 -25.71 -19.20
C ARG A 216 0.88 -24.71 -18.14
N SER A 217 -0.02 -23.81 -17.76
CA SER A 217 0.23 -22.80 -16.71
C SER A 217 0.54 -23.45 -15.37
N LEU A 218 -0.27 -24.43 -14.95
CA LEU A 218 -0.03 -25.18 -13.71
C LEU A 218 1.18 -26.08 -13.76
N ALA A 219 1.36 -26.79 -14.89
CA ALA A 219 2.53 -27.66 -15.12
C ALA A 219 3.83 -26.86 -15.02
N TRP A 220 3.85 -25.64 -15.58
CA TRP A 220 4.97 -24.72 -15.43
C TRP A 220 5.25 -24.40 -13.96
N ALA A 221 4.21 -24.07 -13.19
CA ALA A 221 4.37 -23.73 -11.77
C ALA A 221 4.89 -24.91 -10.95
N LEU A 222 4.35 -26.10 -11.18
CA LEU A 222 4.68 -27.33 -10.45
C LEU A 222 5.94 -28.04 -10.99
N LYS A 223 6.43 -27.64 -12.17
CA LYS A 223 7.53 -28.30 -12.89
C LYS A 223 7.27 -29.78 -13.20
N VAL A 224 6.08 -30.08 -13.68
CA VAL A 224 5.64 -31.42 -14.10
C VAL A 224 5.20 -31.43 -15.56
N ASP A 225 5.01 -32.60 -16.17
CA ASP A 225 4.47 -32.70 -17.51
C ASP A 225 3.00 -32.20 -17.52
N PRO A 226 2.56 -31.38 -18.49
CA PRO A 226 1.15 -30.97 -18.61
C PRO A 226 0.16 -32.14 -18.63
N LYS A 227 0.56 -33.30 -19.14
CA LYS A 227 -0.25 -34.50 -19.17
C LYS A 227 -0.57 -35.08 -17.79
N GLU A 228 0.26 -34.78 -16.81
CA GLU A 228 0.06 -35.21 -15.42
C GLU A 228 -0.94 -34.34 -14.66
N ILE A 229 -1.39 -33.23 -15.25
CA ILE A 229 -2.33 -32.30 -14.62
C ILE A 229 -3.74 -32.66 -15.01
N GLU A 230 -4.49 -33.22 -14.07
CA GLU A 230 -5.94 -33.41 -14.20
C GLU A 230 -6.63 -32.10 -13.77
N LEU A 231 -7.38 -31.50 -14.69
CA LEU A 231 -8.23 -30.33 -14.38
C LEU A 231 -9.60 -30.83 -13.90
N PRO A 232 -10.21 -30.21 -12.89
CA PRO A 232 -11.58 -30.52 -12.53
C PRO A 232 -12.52 -30.20 -13.72
N ALA A 233 -13.51 -31.04 -13.93
CA ALA A 233 -14.49 -30.87 -15.01
C ALA A 233 -15.27 -29.55 -14.88
N THR A 234 -15.49 -29.12 -13.62
CA THR A 234 -16.11 -27.84 -13.29
C THR A 234 -15.30 -27.17 -12.20
N LEU A 235 -15.10 -25.86 -12.30
CA LEU A 235 -14.61 -25.09 -11.17
C LEU A 235 -15.61 -25.24 -10.02
N PRO A 236 -15.16 -25.40 -8.76
CA PRO A 236 -16.06 -25.29 -7.63
C PRO A 236 -16.92 -24.05 -7.84
N ALA A 237 -18.25 -24.22 -7.71
CA ALA A 237 -19.16 -23.10 -7.79
C ALA A 237 -18.59 -21.99 -6.90
N SER A 238 -18.35 -20.81 -7.44
CA SER A 238 -18.02 -19.68 -6.60
C SER A 238 -19.14 -19.58 -5.59
N GLU A 239 -18.80 -19.53 -4.31
CA GLU A 239 -19.74 -19.13 -3.27
C GLU A 239 -20.61 -18.01 -3.85
N GLU A 240 -21.92 -18.04 -3.56
CA GLU A 240 -22.88 -17.07 -4.10
C GLU A 240 -22.25 -15.67 -4.15
N PRO A 241 -22.39 -14.94 -5.27
CA PRO A 241 -21.71 -13.67 -5.43
C PRO A 241 -22.12 -12.75 -4.28
N THR A 242 -21.21 -12.50 -3.39
CA THR A 242 -21.40 -11.62 -2.23
C THR A 242 -21.78 -10.25 -2.76
N ARG A 243 -22.93 -9.74 -2.37
CA ARG A 243 -23.36 -8.39 -2.74
C ARG A 243 -22.65 -7.39 -1.87
N TRP A 244 -22.14 -6.34 -2.44
CA TRP A 244 -21.55 -5.20 -1.69
C TRP A 244 -22.46 -4.69 -0.56
N LEU A 245 -23.75 -4.72 -0.79
CA LEU A 245 -24.77 -4.33 0.19
C LEU A 245 -24.79 -5.21 1.45
N ASP A 246 -24.29 -6.44 1.38
CA ASP A 246 -24.23 -7.34 2.53
C ASP A 246 -23.23 -6.86 3.60
N LEU A 247 -22.26 -6.03 3.24
CA LEU A 247 -21.35 -5.39 4.21
C LEU A 247 -22.09 -4.49 5.19
N PHE A 248 -23.12 -3.79 4.72
CA PHE A 248 -23.89 -2.87 5.56
C PHE A 248 -24.81 -3.55 6.57
N LYS A 249 -24.92 -4.90 6.51
CA LYS A 249 -25.52 -5.69 7.61
C LYS A 249 -24.66 -5.64 8.88
N TYR A 250 -23.38 -5.28 8.75
CA TYR A 250 -22.40 -5.18 9.84
C TYR A 250 -21.88 -3.75 9.99
N PRO A 251 -22.70 -2.76 10.37
CA PRO A 251 -22.30 -1.34 10.35
C PRO A 251 -21.11 -1.06 11.27
N LYS A 252 -20.99 -1.76 12.40
CA LYS A 252 -19.84 -1.63 13.30
C LYS A 252 -18.54 -2.07 12.64
N LEU A 253 -18.55 -3.18 11.89
CA LEU A 253 -17.36 -3.67 11.19
C LEU A 253 -17.00 -2.77 10.01
N VAL A 254 -18.01 -2.21 9.31
CA VAL A 254 -17.78 -1.18 8.28
C VAL A 254 -17.06 0.01 8.90
N ALA A 255 -17.57 0.56 10.03
CA ALA A 255 -16.94 1.67 10.70
C ALA A 255 -15.51 1.33 11.19
N ALA A 256 -15.32 0.17 11.80
CA ALA A 256 -14.00 -0.29 12.24
C ALA A 256 -13.01 -0.38 11.07
N GLY A 257 -13.40 -1.04 9.99
CA GLY A 257 -12.56 -1.18 8.80
C GLY A 257 -12.22 0.15 8.13
N LEU A 258 -13.21 1.05 7.98
CA LEU A 258 -12.99 2.37 7.39
C LEU A 258 -12.07 3.23 8.26
N LEU A 259 -12.31 3.32 9.57
CA LEU A 259 -11.51 4.15 10.46
C LEU A 259 -10.07 3.65 10.59
N THR A 260 -9.87 2.34 10.72
CA THR A 260 -8.52 1.76 10.77
C THR A 260 -7.80 1.87 9.42
N GLY A 261 -8.52 1.68 8.30
CA GLY A 261 -7.98 1.86 6.95
C GLY A 261 -7.53 3.31 6.70
N LEU A 262 -8.35 4.30 7.06
CA LEU A 262 -8.01 5.72 7.00
C LEU A 262 -6.78 6.04 7.84
N THR A 263 -6.68 5.47 9.04
CA THR A 263 -5.50 5.65 9.93
C THR A 263 -4.22 5.11 9.30
N GLN A 264 -4.28 3.91 8.73
CA GLN A 264 -3.13 3.25 8.12
C GLN A 264 -2.45 4.15 7.08
N THR A 265 -3.23 4.75 6.21
CA THR A 265 -2.72 5.52 5.08
C THR A 265 -2.66 7.02 5.37
N GLY A 266 -3.65 7.58 6.09
CA GLY A 266 -3.74 9.00 6.41
C GLY A 266 -2.58 9.48 7.28
N GLY A 267 -2.31 8.78 8.38
CA GLY A 267 -1.18 9.10 9.25
C GLY A 267 0.18 8.97 8.58
N SER A 268 0.33 7.98 7.69
CA SER A 268 1.60 7.73 6.96
C SER A 268 1.81 8.66 5.76
N SER A 269 0.79 9.37 5.29
CA SER A 269 0.89 10.29 4.15
C SER A 269 1.81 11.48 4.42
N LEU A 270 2.12 11.75 5.69
CA LEU A 270 3.18 12.69 6.08
C LEU A 270 4.53 12.34 5.44
N GLY A 271 4.80 11.05 5.22
CA GLY A 271 6.03 10.59 4.54
C GLY A 271 6.19 11.16 3.13
N LEU A 272 5.09 11.46 2.42
CA LEU A 272 5.14 12.12 1.10
C LEU A 272 5.63 13.57 1.20
N TRP A 273 5.27 14.26 2.27
CA TRP A 273 5.70 15.62 2.55
C TRP A 273 7.02 15.71 3.29
N GLY A 274 7.54 14.59 3.82
CA GLY A 274 8.69 14.56 4.71
C GLY A 274 9.91 15.30 4.16
N ALA A 275 10.29 15.01 2.92
CA ALA A 275 11.42 15.71 2.28
C ALA A 275 11.15 17.20 2.09
N THR A 276 9.94 17.58 1.64
CA THR A 276 9.55 18.99 1.50
C THR A 276 9.56 19.73 2.84
N LEU A 277 9.06 19.12 3.90
CA LEU A 277 9.08 19.69 5.25
C LEU A 277 10.52 19.89 5.76
N LEU A 278 11.42 18.93 5.52
CA LEU A 278 12.84 19.06 5.87
C LEU A 278 13.52 20.20 5.08
N VAL A 279 13.18 20.36 3.78
CA VAL A 279 13.67 21.50 2.99
C VAL A 279 13.19 22.82 3.56
N VAL A 280 11.90 22.91 3.94
CA VAL A 280 11.29 24.17 4.40
C VAL A 280 11.68 24.49 5.86
N VAL A 281 11.63 23.52 6.76
CA VAL A 281 11.86 23.74 8.21
C VAL A 281 13.35 23.87 8.53
N LEU A 282 14.19 23.01 7.93
CA LEU A 282 15.63 22.99 8.20
C LEU A 282 16.45 23.78 7.17
N ASN A 283 15.80 24.37 6.17
CA ASN A 283 16.45 24.99 5.02
C ASN A 283 17.49 24.06 4.34
N ALA A 284 17.21 22.76 4.37
CA ALA A 284 18.07 21.73 3.82
C ALA A 284 18.07 21.75 2.27
N SER A 285 19.16 21.28 1.65
CA SER A 285 19.09 20.99 0.21
C SER A 285 18.16 19.79 -0.04
N PRO A 286 17.51 19.68 -1.19
CA PRO A 286 16.63 18.54 -1.50
C PRO A 286 17.32 17.17 -1.38
N ALA A 287 18.60 17.09 -1.79
CA ALA A 287 19.40 15.88 -1.64
C ALA A 287 19.68 15.54 -0.17
N HIS A 288 20.00 16.57 0.65
CA HIS A 288 20.21 16.36 2.09
C HIS A 288 18.90 15.98 2.79
N ALA A 289 17.77 16.57 2.42
CA ALA A 289 16.48 16.18 2.93
C ALA A 289 16.14 14.71 2.58
N ALA A 290 16.45 14.28 1.35
CA ALA A 290 16.31 12.89 0.94
C ALA A 290 17.22 11.96 1.77
N PHE A 291 18.46 12.36 2.04
CA PHE A 291 19.38 11.61 2.90
C PHE A 291 18.83 11.46 4.33
N LEU A 292 18.31 12.52 4.91
CA LEU A 292 17.68 12.48 6.24
C LEU A 292 16.46 11.54 6.27
N MET A 293 15.68 11.50 5.19
CA MET A 293 14.53 10.60 5.08
C MET A 293 14.92 9.11 5.04
N ILE A 294 16.15 8.76 4.69
CA ILE A 294 16.66 7.38 4.79
C ILE A 294 16.52 6.86 6.22
N PHE A 295 16.89 7.66 7.21
CA PHE A 295 16.80 7.26 8.62
C PHE A 295 15.36 7.17 9.11
N VAL A 296 14.46 8.03 8.62
CA VAL A 296 13.03 7.95 8.90
C VAL A 296 12.46 6.62 8.38
N ASN A 297 12.82 6.25 7.14
CA ASN A 297 12.38 5.00 6.53
C ASN A 297 12.97 3.76 7.23
N LEU A 298 14.26 3.80 7.61
CA LEU A 298 14.89 2.72 8.38
C LEU A 298 14.23 2.56 9.76
N ALA A 299 13.97 3.65 10.46
CA ALA A 299 13.23 3.61 11.72
C ALA A 299 11.85 3.01 11.53
N GLY A 300 11.15 3.34 10.43
CA GLY A 300 9.86 2.76 10.08
C GLY A 300 9.92 1.24 9.86
N ILE A 301 10.96 0.74 9.20
CA ILE A 301 11.18 -0.71 9.01
C ILE A 301 11.40 -1.39 10.37
N LEU A 302 12.25 -0.83 11.23
CA LEU A 302 12.48 -1.33 12.58
C LEU A 302 11.18 -1.35 13.41
N GLY A 303 10.36 -0.31 13.29
CA GLY A 303 9.05 -0.23 13.94
C GLY A 303 8.12 -1.37 13.53
N ARG A 304 8.11 -1.78 12.26
CA ARG A 304 7.32 -2.91 11.77
C ARG A 304 7.74 -4.24 12.39
N PHE A 305 9.03 -4.49 12.53
CA PHE A 305 9.51 -5.69 13.23
C PHE A 305 9.16 -5.65 14.71
N THR A 306 9.30 -4.50 15.35
CA THR A 306 8.98 -4.32 16.77
C THR A 306 7.50 -4.58 17.06
N ILE A 307 6.59 -3.97 16.28
CA ILE A 307 5.15 -4.16 16.52
C ILE A 307 4.73 -5.60 16.23
N THR A 308 5.33 -6.26 15.22
CA THR A 308 5.04 -7.66 14.92
C THR A 308 5.35 -8.57 16.11
N ALA A 309 6.42 -8.29 16.85
CA ALA A 309 6.73 -9.00 18.09
C ALA A 309 5.75 -8.68 19.24
N LEU A 310 5.12 -7.50 19.23
CA LEU A 310 4.19 -7.04 20.26
C LEU A 310 2.72 -7.42 19.98
N ILE A 311 2.37 -7.79 18.75
CA ILE A 311 0.99 -8.15 18.38
C ILE A 311 0.47 -9.33 19.19
N GLU A 312 1.28 -10.39 19.39
CA GLU A 312 0.85 -11.57 20.13
C GLU A 312 0.66 -11.31 21.63
N PRO A 313 1.60 -10.68 22.36
CA PRO A 313 1.40 -10.42 23.79
C PRO A 313 0.36 -9.34 24.08
N MET A 314 0.23 -8.29 23.25
CA MET A 314 -0.65 -7.13 23.52
C MET A 314 -2.00 -7.20 22.81
N GLY A 315 -2.15 -8.07 21.80
CA GLY A 315 -3.31 -8.07 20.90
C GLY A 315 -3.25 -6.96 19.84
N ARG A 316 -4.16 -7.07 18.85
CA ARG A 316 -4.22 -6.10 17.74
C ARG A 316 -4.64 -4.71 18.22
N ARG A 317 -5.62 -4.65 19.10
CA ARG A 317 -6.10 -3.37 19.68
C ARG A 317 -5.04 -2.71 20.53
N GLY A 318 -4.40 -3.44 21.45
CA GLY A 318 -3.41 -2.90 22.38
C GLY A 318 -2.18 -2.38 21.68
N SER A 319 -1.55 -3.20 20.82
CA SER A 319 -0.37 -2.79 20.04
C SER A 319 -0.69 -1.66 19.06
N GLY A 320 -1.80 -1.74 18.32
CA GLY A 320 -2.24 -0.68 17.42
C GLY A 320 -2.48 0.64 18.13
N THR A 321 -3.14 0.64 19.29
CA THR A 321 -3.39 1.84 20.09
C THR A 321 -2.10 2.45 20.61
N LEU A 322 -1.19 1.66 21.19
CA LEU A 322 0.09 2.17 21.68
C LEU A 322 0.85 2.92 20.57
N PHE A 323 0.94 2.31 19.39
CA PHE A 323 1.68 2.90 18.26
C PHE A 323 0.95 4.13 17.69
N CYS A 324 -0.39 4.13 17.63
CA CYS A 324 -1.15 5.31 17.24
C CYS A 324 -0.96 6.49 18.22
N VAL A 325 -1.00 6.23 19.52
CA VAL A 325 -0.79 7.26 20.55
C VAL A 325 0.62 7.84 20.45
N MET A 326 1.64 6.99 20.38
CA MET A 326 3.03 7.45 20.27
C MET A 326 3.28 8.23 18.99
N ALA A 327 2.78 7.75 17.83
CA ALA A 327 2.88 8.47 16.57
C ALA A 327 2.18 9.84 16.62
N GLY A 328 0.99 9.89 17.23
CA GLY A 328 0.22 11.12 17.40
C GLY A 328 0.92 12.15 18.33
N ILE A 329 1.44 11.71 19.46
CA ILE A 329 2.17 12.59 20.40
C ILE A 329 3.44 13.14 19.74
N LEU A 330 4.24 12.27 19.10
CA LEU A 330 5.52 12.66 18.50
C LEU A 330 5.33 13.64 17.34
N ILE A 331 4.29 13.45 16.49
CA ILE A 331 4.02 14.38 15.40
C ILE A 331 3.58 15.74 15.90
N VAL A 332 2.70 15.80 16.92
CA VAL A 332 2.25 17.07 17.53
C VAL A 332 3.44 17.78 18.18
N ALA A 333 4.25 17.05 18.94
CA ALA A 333 5.47 17.60 19.52
C ALA A 333 6.42 18.17 18.46
N ALA A 334 6.61 17.48 17.32
CA ALA A 334 7.43 17.97 16.22
C ALA A 334 6.87 19.29 15.64
N GLY A 335 5.55 19.46 15.59
CA GLY A 335 4.93 20.70 15.13
C GLY A 335 5.15 21.91 16.03
N TYR A 336 5.23 21.71 17.34
CA TYR A 336 5.46 22.78 18.30
C TYR A 336 6.95 23.07 18.56
N LEU A 337 7.81 22.06 18.40
CA LEU A 337 9.24 22.13 18.73
C LEU A 337 10.13 22.18 17.48
N TYR A 338 9.61 22.70 16.37
CA TYR A 338 10.28 22.70 15.08
C TYR A 338 11.55 23.56 15.03
N ASP A 339 11.66 24.56 15.88
CA ASP A 339 12.76 25.51 16.00
C ASP A 339 13.75 25.20 17.15
N VAL A 340 13.49 24.11 17.88
CA VAL A 340 14.32 23.70 19.02
C VAL A 340 15.46 22.79 18.55
N TYR A 341 16.67 23.04 19.09
CA TYR A 341 17.86 22.23 18.83
C TYR A 341 18.42 21.69 20.15
N LEU A 342 18.82 20.43 20.15
CA LEU A 342 19.47 19.75 21.27
C LEU A 342 20.86 19.24 20.83
N GLY A 343 21.93 19.76 21.44
CA GLY A 343 23.28 19.34 21.09
C GLY A 343 23.65 19.53 19.60
N GLY A 344 23.08 20.54 18.95
CA GLY A 344 23.30 20.82 17.54
C GLY A 344 22.36 20.04 16.57
N TRP A 345 21.56 19.13 17.09
CA TRP A 345 20.59 18.38 16.29
C TRP A 345 19.21 19.02 16.38
N SER A 346 18.51 19.12 15.25
CA SER A 346 17.12 19.59 15.21
C SER A 346 16.20 18.61 15.93
N LEU A 347 15.47 19.09 16.93
CA LEU A 347 14.48 18.28 17.65
C LEU A 347 13.33 17.87 16.71
N PHE A 348 12.94 18.73 15.79
CA PHE A 348 11.98 18.42 14.72
C PHE A 348 12.36 17.13 13.98
N TYR A 349 13.61 17.04 13.51
CA TYR A 349 14.09 15.87 12.79
C TYR A 349 14.12 14.61 13.67
N MET A 350 14.60 14.72 14.91
CA MET A 350 14.63 13.59 15.84
C MET A 350 13.23 13.04 16.11
N LEU A 351 12.26 13.92 16.31
CA LEU A 351 10.86 13.57 16.51
C LEU A 351 10.23 12.96 15.24
N LEU A 352 10.63 13.44 14.07
CA LEU A 352 10.17 12.87 12.79
C LEU A 352 10.70 11.45 12.59
N VAL A 353 11.96 11.16 12.94
CA VAL A 353 12.51 9.80 12.91
C VAL A 353 11.77 8.88 13.87
N ALA A 354 11.57 9.32 15.11
CA ALA A 354 10.82 8.57 16.11
C ALA A 354 9.36 8.34 15.68
N GLN A 355 8.72 9.36 15.12
CA GLN A 355 7.36 9.24 14.56
C GLN A 355 7.29 8.23 13.42
N GLY A 356 8.29 8.23 12.52
CA GLY A 356 8.40 7.26 11.43
C GLY A 356 8.43 5.82 11.92
N PHE A 357 9.12 5.55 13.03
CA PHE A 357 9.16 4.24 13.68
C PHE A 357 7.75 3.77 14.07
N PHE A 358 6.97 4.62 14.74
CA PHE A 358 5.63 4.23 15.20
C PHE A 358 4.61 4.22 14.05
N SER A 359 4.61 5.22 13.18
CA SER A 359 3.59 5.35 12.12
C SER A 359 3.67 4.24 11.07
N SER A 360 4.88 3.88 10.64
CA SER A 360 5.07 2.81 9.67
C SER A 360 4.66 1.44 10.21
N ALA A 361 4.85 1.23 11.50
CA ALA A 361 4.51 -0.02 12.18
C ALA A 361 2.99 -0.31 12.18
N ILE A 362 2.15 0.72 12.17
CA ILE A 362 0.68 0.59 12.17
C ILE A 362 0.19 -0.25 10.99
N TYR A 363 0.88 -0.20 9.84
CA TYR A 363 0.58 -1.05 8.69
C TYR A 363 0.59 -2.55 9.01
N SER A 364 1.51 -2.99 9.87
CA SER A 364 1.64 -4.40 10.25
C SER A 364 0.50 -4.91 11.15
N VAL A 365 -0.22 -4.01 11.82
CA VAL A 365 -1.39 -4.35 12.64
C VAL A 365 -2.68 -4.19 11.86
N VAL A 366 -2.85 -3.05 11.20
CA VAL A 366 -4.13 -2.68 10.58
C VAL A 366 -4.44 -3.58 9.38
N GLY A 367 -3.45 -3.96 8.56
CA GLY A 367 -3.66 -4.84 7.41
C GLY A 367 -4.29 -6.18 7.79
N PRO A 368 -3.66 -6.99 8.66
CA PRO A 368 -4.26 -8.22 9.18
C PRO A 368 -5.60 -7.97 9.89
N TYR A 369 -5.69 -6.95 10.73
CA TYR A 369 -6.91 -6.63 11.46
C TYR A 369 -8.11 -6.40 10.54
N MET A 370 -7.96 -5.58 9.48
CA MET A 370 -9.00 -5.35 8.49
C MET A 370 -9.45 -6.63 7.75
N THR A 371 -8.64 -7.68 7.78
CA THR A 371 -9.01 -8.98 7.20
C THR A 371 -9.69 -9.88 8.24
N GLU A 372 -9.21 -9.85 9.48
CA GLU A 372 -9.66 -10.72 10.57
C GLU A 372 -11.08 -10.38 11.06
N ILE A 373 -11.48 -9.10 11.05
CA ILE A 373 -12.76 -8.64 11.58
C ILE A 373 -13.98 -9.04 10.77
N TRP A 374 -13.81 -9.52 9.53
CA TRP A 374 -14.92 -9.83 8.63
C TRP A 374 -15.30 -11.32 8.67
N PRO A 375 -16.61 -11.64 8.59
CA PRO A 375 -17.08 -13.00 8.35
C PRO A 375 -16.42 -13.59 7.10
N ALA A 376 -16.17 -14.91 7.10
CA ALA A 376 -15.43 -15.58 6.03
C ALA A 376 -15.96 -15.26 4.63
N ARG A 377 -17.29 -15.23 4.46
CA ARG A 377 -17.96 -14.92 3.18
C ARG A 377 -17.75 -13.47 2.70
N LEU A 378 -17.58 -12.51 3.61
CA LEU A 378 -17.44 -11.07 3.32
C LEU A 378 -16.01 -10.56 3.41
N ARG A 379 -15.05 -11.41 3.79
CA ARG A 379 -13.68 -11.01 4.13
C ARG A 379 -12.98 -10.22 3.02
N SER A 380 -12.97 -10.74 1.79
CA SER A 380 -12.33 -10.06 0.67
C SER A 380 -13.03 -8.76 0.29
N THR A 381 -14.37 -8.74 0.31
CA THR A 381 -15.16 -7.55 -0.01
C THR A 381 -15.01 -6.48 1.09
N GLY A 382 -15.03 -6.90 2.36
CA GLY A 382 -14.85 -6.01 3.50
C GLY A 382 -13.44 -5.44 3.60
N MET A 383 -12.41 -6.25 3.35
CA MET A 383 -11.03 -5.76 3.24
C MET A 383 -10.88 -4.79 2.08
N GLY A 384 -11.47 -5.11 0.92
CA GLY A 384 -11.47 -4.24 -0.26
C GLY A 384 -12.10 -2.88 0.02
N LEU A 385 -13.22 -2.82 0.73
CA LEU A 385 -13.83 -1.56 1.18
C LEU A 385 -12.90 -0.80 2.13
N SER A 386 -12.41 -1.46 3.18
CA SER A 386 -11.58 -0.84 4.22
C SER A 386 -10.29 -0.28 3.66
N TYR A 387 -9.59 -1.08 2.83
CA TYR A 387 -8.34 -0.68 2.21
C TYR A 387 -8.54 0.33 1.07
N GLY A 388 -9.58 0.15 0.24
CA GLY A 388 -9.88 1.06 -0.87
C GLY A 388 -10.22 2.48 -0.40
N VAL A 389 -11.12 2.60 0.58
CA VAL A 389 -11.45 3.91 1.20
C VAL A 389 -10.27 4.43 2.02
N GLY A 390 -9.55 3.55 2.72
CA GLY A 390 -8.35 3.91 3.44
C GLY A 390 -7.32 4.58 2.54
N ASN A 391 -7.06 4.02 1.36
CA ASN A 391 -6.13 4.61 0.38
C ASN A 391 -6.52 6.04 -0.05
N LEU A 392 -7.83 6.35 -0.15
CA LEU A 392 -8.27 7.73 -0.39
C LEU A 392 -7.82 8.67 0.74
N GLY A 393 -7.90 8.21 2.00
CA GLY A 393 -7.41 8.96 3.15
C GLY A 393 -5.94 9.36 3.01
N GLY A 394 -5.08 8.38 2.76
CA GLY A 394 -3.65 8.62 2.66
C GLY A 394 -3.18 9.31 1.38
N LYS A 395 -3.71 8.87 0.25
CA LYS A 395 -3.24 9.34 -1.06
C LYS A 395 -3.91 10.65 -1.51
N VAL A 396 -5.06 11.00 -0.95
CA VAL A 396 -5.80 12.22 -1.33
C VAL A 396 -5.93 13.19 -0.16
N PHE A 397 -6.61 12.78 0.91
CA PHE A 397 -6.91 13.69 2.02
C PHE A 397 -5.67 14.08 2.82
N GLY A 398 -4.68 13.18 2.99
CA GLY A 398 -3.42 13.50 3.67
C GLY A 398 -2.66 14.64 2.98
N PRO A 399 -2.26 14.51 1.71
CA PRO A 399 -1.61 15.59 0.97
C PRO A 399 -2.45 16.86 0.87
N LEU A 400 -3.76 16.73 0.63
CA LEU A 400 -4.69 17.86 0.53
C LEU A 400 -4.79 18.64 1.83
N GLY A 401 -4.92 17.94 2.97
CA GLY A 401 -5.06 18.58 4.27
C GLY A 401 -3.86 19.42 4.65
N LEU A 402 -2.64 18.93 4.43
CA LEU A 402 -1.45 19.72 4.66
C LEU A 402 -1.39 20.93 3.72
N ALA A 403 -1.69 20.72 2.43
CA ALA A 403 -1.71 21.79 1.45
C ALA A 403 -2.71 22.92 1.83
N LEU A 404 -3.90 22.57 2.31
CA LEU A 404 -4.91 23.54 2.74
C LEU A 404 -4.49 24.27 4.01
N ILE A 405 -3.92 23.57 5.00
CA ILE A 405 -3.57 24.18 6.30
C ILE A 405 -2.32 25.05 6.16
N MET A 406 -1.28 24.55 5.53
CA MET A 406 -0.01 25.28 5.35
C MET A 406 -0.11 26.37 4.29
N GLY A 407 -0.98 26.18 3.29
CA GLY A 407 -1.17 27.08 2.15
C GLY A 407 -2.40 27.98 2.28
N ALA A 408 -2.95 28.17 3.47
CA ALA A 408 -4.13 29.03 3.68
C ALA A 408 -3.86 30.46 3.16
N GLY A 409 -4.47 30.82 2.03
CA GLY A 409 -4.28 32.09 1.31
C GLY A 409 -3.37 32.03 0.09
N ASP A 410 -2.78 30.86 -0.23
CA ASP A 410 -1.68 30.72 -1.20
C ASP A 410 -2.05 29.89 -2.44
N ILE A 411 -3.25 30.05 -2.94
CA ILE A 411 -3.72 29.27 -4.09
C ILE A 411 -2.98 29.66 -5.38
N ILE A 412 -2.58 30.92 -5.54
CA ILE A 412 -2.06 31.45 -6.81
C ILE A 412 -0.64 32.02 -6.68
N LYS A 413 -0.22 32.52 -5.53
CA LYS A 413 1.11 33.14 -5.34
C LYS A 413 1.88 32.47 -4.21
N PRO A 414 3.20 32.24 -4.38
CA PRO A 414 4.03 31.71 -3.30
C PRO A 414 4.04 32.69 -2.12
N ALA A 415 3.42 32.33 -1.01
CA ALA A 415 3.62 33.02 0.25
C ALA A 415 4.86 32.45 0.96
N ALA A 416 5.52 33.26 1.78
CA ALA A 416 6.55 32.75 2.65
C ALA A 416 6.02 31.62 3.53
N PRO A 417 6.80 30.53 3.77
CA PRO A 417 6.33 29.39 4.56
C PRO A 417 5.84 29.85 5.92
N ASN A 418 4.55 29.68 6.20
CA ASN A 418 4.01 30.01 7.51
C ASN A 418 4.23 28.83 8.48
N LEU A 419 5.44 28.74 9.02
CA LEU A 419 5.82 27.68 9.98
C LEU A 419 4.96 27.68 11.24
N LYS A 420 4.26 28.78 11.56
CA LYS A 420 3.30 28.82 12.69
C LYS A 420 2.12 27.88 12.48
N MET A 421 1.78 27.59 11.23
CA MET A 421 0.70 26.65 10.89
C MET A 421 1.14 25.19 10.95
N LEU A 422 2.43 24.91 11.14
CA LEU A 422 2.99 23.55 11.17
C LEU A 422 2.36 22.73 12.30
N ALA A 423 2.20 23.30 13.48
CA ALA A 423 1.54 22.65 14.62
C ALA A 423 0.10 22.24 14.26
N THR A 424 -0.66 23.13 13.63
CA THR A 424 -2.04 22.86 13.17
C THR A 424 -2.08 21.72 12.13
N ALA A 425 -1.16 21.74 11.17
CA ALA A 425 -1.04 20.67 10.17
C ALA A 425 -0.70 19.33 10.83
N PHE A 426 0.14 19.33 11.86
CA PHE A 426 0.54 18.10 12.55
C PHE A 426 -0.55 17.59 13.51
N ILE A 427 -1.38 18.46 14.09
CA ILE A 427 -2.61 18.07 14.79
C ILE A 427 -3.58 17.39 13.82
N TYR A 428 -3.72 17.89 12.59
CA TYR A 428 -4.49 17.21 11.56
C TYR A 428 -3.96 15.79 11.29
N PHE A 429 -2.65 15.59 11.14
CA PHE A 429 -2.11 14.23 11.00
C PHE A 429 -2.29 13.36 12.24
N ALA A 430 -2.22 13.94 13.44
CA ALA A 430 -2.49 13.24 14.69
C ALA A 430 -3.96 12.77 14.79
N SER A 431 -4.91 13.52 14.22
CA SER A 431 -6.32 13.13 14.22
C SER A 431 -6.59 11.82 13.48
N TRP A 432 -5.78 11.48 12.44
CA TRP A 432 -5.88 10.18 11.76
C TRP A 432 -5.59 9.02 12.71
N TYR A 433 -4.61 9.15 13.61
CA TYR A 433 -4.32 8.13 14.63
C TYR A 433 -5.42 8.00 15.65
N ALA A 434 -6.05 9.11 16.05
CA ALA A 434 -7.22 9.09 16.93
C ALA A 434 -8.40 8.34 16.30
N LEU A 435 -8.65 8.50 14.98
CA LEU A 435 -9.67 7.73 14.27
C LEU A 435 -9.40 6.22 14.34
N GLY A 436 -8.12 5.80 14.24
CA GLY A 436 -7.75 4.40 14.40
C GLY A 436 -8.06 3.84 15.78
N ILE A 437 -7.76 4.60 16.81
CA ILE A 437 -8.08 4.23 18.21
C ILE A 437 -9.59 4.04 18.37
N ILE A 438 -10.40 4.95 17.83
CA ILE A 438 -11.86 4.83 17.81
C ILE A 438 -12.28 3.58 17.04
N GLY A 439 -11.67 3.32 15.87
CA GLY A 439 -11.92 2.12 15.07
C GLY A 439 -11.65 0.83 15.84
N PHE A 440 -10.55 0.76 16.59
CA PHE A 440 -10.19 -0.40 17.39
C PHE A 440 -11.13 -0.62 18.58
N TRP A 441 -11.45 0.43 19.36
CA TRP A 441 -12.10 0.27 20.66
C TRP A 441 -13.61 0.45 20.65
N VAL A 442 -14.14 1.32 19.79
CA VAL A 442 -15.60 1.59 19.75
C VAL A 442 -16.31 0.63 18.81
N PHE A 443 -15.71 0.33 17.66
CA PHE A 443 -16.40 -0.40 16.60
C PHE A 443 -15.87 -1.81 16.34
N GLY A 444 -14.56 -2.02 16.46
CA GLY A 444 -13.95 -3.28 16.08
C GLY A 444 -13.89 -4.31 17.21
N PRO A 445 -13.95 -5.62 16.93
CA PRO A 445 -13.72 -6.67 17.89
C PRO A 445 -12.23 -6.88 18.18
N GLU A 446 -11.86 -7.42 19.35
CA GLU A 446 -10.52 -7.96 19.57
C GLU A 446 -10.41 -9.35 18.92
N THR A 447 -9.37 -9.53 18.12
CA THR A 447 -9.15 -10.76 17.36
C THR A 447 -8.08 -11.67 17.99
N LYS A 448 -7.40 -11.20 19.06
CA LYS A 448 -6.33 -11.95 19.75
C LYS A 448 -6.85 -13.29 20.27
N GLY A 449 -6.16 -14.36 19.87
CA GLY A 449 -6.44 -15.71 20.39
C GLY A 449 -7.77 -16.31 19.96
N ARG A 450 -8.49 -15.66 19.02
CA ARG A 450 -9.75 -16.18 18.47
C ARG A 450 -9.53 -16.81 17.11
N THR A 451 -10.16 -17.95 16.90
CA THR A 451 -10.24 -18.58 15.59
C THR A 451 -11.23 -17.83 14.71
N PHE A 452 -11.12 -17.99 13.41
CA PHE A 452 -12.08 -17.37 12.47
C PHE A 452 -13.51 -17.86 12.70
N ASP A 453 -13.68 -19.11 13.14
CA ASP A 453 -15.01 -19.69 13.43
C ASP A 453 -15.62 -19.04 14.68
N GLU A 454 -14.83 -18.83 15.73
CA GLU A 454 -15.28 -18.10 16.93
C GLU A 454 -15.65 -16.64 16.64
N ILE A 455 -14.93 -15.98 15.72
CA ILE A 455 -15.26 -14.61 15.28
C ILE A 455 -16.57 -14.62 14.48
N ASN A 456 -16.76 -15.61 13.58
CA ASN A 456 -18.00 -15.74 12.80
C ASN A 456 -19.20 -16.04 13.71
N GLU A 457 -19.09 -16.95 14.67
CA GLU A 457 -20.15 -17.25 15.63
C GLU A 457 -20.52 -16.04 16.49
N ALA A 458 -19.54 -15.25 16.88
CA ALA A 458 -19.78 -14.04 17.65
C ALA A 458 -20.50 -12.93 16.85
N LEU A 459 -20.38 -12.95 15.51
CA LEU A 459 -20.95 -11.94 14.62
C LEU A 459 -22.32 -12.35 14.04
N ASP A 460 -22.46 -13.60 13.62
CA ASP A 460 -23.65 -14.13 12.94
C ASP A 460 -24.59 -14.91 13.88
N GLY A 461 -24.19 -15.13 15.14
CA GLY A 461 -24.84 -16.07 16.04
C GLY A 461 -24.46 -17.52 15.72
N PRO A 462 -24.88 -18.51 16.52
CA PRO A 462 -24.56 -19.90 16.28
C PRO A 462 -25.12 -20.33 14.93
N THR A 463 -24.25 -20.35 13.92
CA THR A 463 -24.58 -20.99 12.64
C THR A 463 -24.74 -22.46 12.92
N ALA A 464 -25.88 -23.04 12.48
CA ALA A 464 -26.08 -24.48 12.47
C ALA A 464 -24.99 -25.08 11.54
N SER A 465 -23.84 -25.39 12.11
CA SER A 465 -22.80 -26.17 11.44
C SER A 465 -23.41 -27.53 11.13
N PRO A 466 -23.30 -28.04 9.89
CA PRO A 466 -23.50 -29.46 9.68
C PRO A 466 -22.42 -30.19 10.53
N SER A 467 -22.86 -30.90 11.54
CA SER A 467 -22.05 -31.70 12.44
C SER A 467 -21.03 -32.52 11.64
N VAL A 468 -19.78 -32.13 11.71
CA VAL A 468 -18.70 -33.10 11.51
C VAL A 468 -18.78 -34.00 12.72
N ALA A 469 -19.46 -35.10 12.51
CA ALA A 469 -19.61 -36.18 13.47
C ALA A 469 -18.25 -36.45 14.12
N ARG A 470 -18.23 -36.39 15.46
CA ARG A 470 -17.22 -37.01 16.29
C ARG A 470 -17.19 -38.49 15.95
N VAL A 471 -16.37 -38.89 15.01
CA VAL A 471 -15.99 -40.30 14.82
C VAL A 471 -14.70 -40.50 15.60
N GLY A 472 -14.81 -41.24 16.67
CA GLY A 472 -13.65 -41.82 17.33
C GLY A 472 -13.47 -41.51 18.81
N ALA A 473 -14.45 -41.86 19.61
CA ALA A 473 -14.20 -42.19 21.02
C ALA A 473 -15.23 -43.26 21.47
N ALA A 474 -15.09 -44.44 20.93
CA ALA A 474 -15.66 -45.66 21.50
C ALA A 474 -14.99 -46.87 20.84
N ALA A 475 -13.91 -47.33 21.44
CA ALA A 475 -13.52 -48.75 21.52
C ALA A 475 -12.15 -48.84 22.20
N GLU A 476 -12.22 -49.31 23.45
CA GLU A 476 -11.27 -50.07 24.25
C GLU A 476 -9.79 -49.70 24.24
#